data_830c5fba099f30644fc291cdf90038d8
#
_entry.id   830c5fba099f30644fc291cdf90038d8
#
_cell.length_a   1.000
_cell.length_b   1.000
_cell.length_c   1.000
_cell.angle_alpha   90.00
_cell.angle_beta   90.00
_cell.angle_gamma   90.00
#
_symmetry.space_group_name_H-M   'P 1'
#
loop_
_entity.id
_entity.type
_entity.pdbx_description
1 polymer ?
#
loop_
_entity_poly.entity_id
_entity_poly.type
_entity_poly.pdbx_seq_one_letter_code
_entity_poly.pdbx_strand_id
1 'polypeptide(L)'
;MRKNYDNIQIIRGDITTAKVDCIVNAANSWLIPGGGVDHAIHQAAGPELAIAVKKFRHCDPGNAVITPGFNLKATSVIHAVGPIWNKSENTEEHEQVLSKTYQSIYELATKHAIQSIAIPNISTGVYDFPKDLAAEIVWQTTLAFLNTSQSKMKIFFYCFDAENYNLYTRFLQKLKS
;
A
#
# COMPACT_ATOMS: atom_id res chain seq x y z
N MET A 1 12.84 11.12 23.90
CA MET A 1 11.51 10.46 23.86
C MET A 1 11.61 9.24 22.96
N ARG A 2 11.35 8.04 23.48
CA ARG A 2 11.23 6.84 22.62
C ARG A 2 10.02 7.04 21.72
N LYS A 3 10.20 6.99 20.40
CA LYS A 3 9.10 7.04 19.44
C LYS A 3 8.29 5.77 19.59
N ASN A 4 7.00 5.91 19.86
CA ASN A 4 6.10 4.78 19.98
C ASN A 4 5.52 4.43 18.61
N TYR A 5 5.86 3.25 18.08
CA TYR A 5 5.34 2.70 16.82
C TYR A 5 4.24 1.65 17.05
N ASP A 6 3.51 1.73 18.16
CA ASP A 6 2.43 0.78 18.50
C ASP A 6 1.23 0.88 17.54
N ASN A 7 1.19 1.95 16.75
CA ASN A 7 0.22 2.12 15.67
C ASN A 7 0.55 1.34 14.39
N ILE A 8 1.70 0.64 14.33
CA ILE A 8 2.08 -0.21 13.18
C ILE A 8 1.96 -1.68 13.55
N GLN A 9 1.29 -2.44 12.72
CA GLN A 9 1.18 -3.91 12.83
C GLN A 9 1.52 -4.58 11.50
N ILE A 10 2.13 -5.75 11.58
CA ILE A 10 2.43 -6.60 10.44
C ILE A 10 1.54 -7.84 10.51
N ILE A 11 0.78 -8.09 9.46
CA ILE A 11 -0.18 -9.19 9.38
C ILE A 11 0.15 -10.04 8.17
N ARG A 12 0.22 -11.36 8.37
CA ARG A 12 0.26 -12.30 7.26
C ARG A 12 -1.15 -12.79 6.98
N GLY A 13 -1.69 -12.43 5.83
CA GLY A 13 -3.07 -12.78 5.50
C GLY A 13 -3.64 -12.07 4.28
N ASP A 14 -4.93 -12.22 4.12
CA ASP A 14 -5.73 -11.64 3.04
C ASP A 14 -6.23 -10.24 3.43
N ILE A 15 -5.75 -9.22 2.72
CA ILE A 15 -6.11 -7.82 2.97
C ILE A 15 -7.61 -7.53 2.81
N THR A 16 -8.34 -8.33 2.01
CA THR A 16 -9.78 -8.15 1.80
C THR A 16 -10.61 -8.39 3.06
N THR A 17 -10.02 -9.10 4.04
CA THR A 17 -10.65 -9.37 5.34
C THR A 17 -10.45 -8.26 6.36
N ALA A 18 -9.61 -7.27 6.07
CA ALA A 18 -9.23 -6.22 7.01
C ALA A 18 -10.42 -5.37 7.43
N LYS A 19 -10.58 -5.19 8.74
CA LYS A 19 -11.59 -4.31 9.35
C LYS A 19 -10.94 -2.97 9.67
N VAL A 20 -10.77 -2.16 8.63
CA VAL A 20 -10.14 -0.83 8.68
C VAL A 20 -10.97 0.17 7.89
N ASP A 21 -10.67 1.47 8.02
CA ASP A 21 -11.37 2.49 7.25
C ASP A 21 -11.04 2.39 5.76
N CYS A 22 -9.78 2.08 5.43
CA CYS A 22 -9.31 2.03 4.06
C CYS A 22 -8.37 0.84 3.83
N ILE A 23 -8.53 0.13 2.72
CA ILE A 23 -7.49 -0.77 2.20
C ILE A 23 -6.83 -0.16 0.98
N VAL A 24 -5.57 -0.51 0.76
CA VAL A 24 -4.81 -0.10 -0.42
C VAL A 24 -4.79 -1.23 -1.43
N ASN A 25 -5.09 -0.91 -2.67
CA ASN A 25 -4.97 -1.80 -3.82
C ASN A 25 -3.68 -1.49 -4.58
N ALA A 26 -2.91 -2.51 -4.92
CA ALA A 26 -1.79 -2.43 -5.84
C ALA A 26 -2.34 -2.46 -7.28
N ALA A 27 -2.71 -1.31 -7.79
CA ALA A 27 -3.36 -1.15 -9.09
C ALA A 27 -2.34 -1.03 -10.23
N ASN A 28 -2.78 -1.30 -11.46
CA ASN A 28 -2.05 -0.94 -12.67
C ASN A 28 -2.45 0.48 -13.14
N SER A 29 -1.63 1.06 -14.04
CA SER A 29 -1.82 2.43 -14.53
C SER A 29 -3.14 2.65 -15.28
N TRP A 30 -3.70 1.63 -15.90
CA TRP A 30 -4.97 1.70 -16.61
C TRP A 30 -6.18 1.54 -15.70
N LEU A 31 -5.97 1.22 -14.43
CA LEU A 31 -7.03 1.04 -13.43
C LEU A 31 -8.09 0.01 -13.85
N ILE A 32 -7.63 -1.03 -14.51
CA ILE A 32 -8.46 -2.18 -14.92
C ILE A 32 -8.18 -3.37 -14.03
N PRO A 33 -9.17 -4.24 -13.77
CA PRO A 33 -8.96 -5.45 -12.98
C PRO A 33 -7.80 -6.28 -13.53
N GLY A 34 -6.83 -6.59 -12.66
CA GLY A 34 -5.63 -7.38 -12.96
C GLY A 34 -5.55 -8.63 -12.09
N GLY A 35 -4.33 -9.12 -11.84
CA GLY A 35 -4.06 -10.30 -11.02
C GLY A 35 -3.68 -9.98 -9.58
N GLY A 36 -3.31 -11.00 -8.81
CA GLY A 36 -2.80 -10.87 -7.45
C GLY A 36 -3.77 -10.20 -6.48
N VAL A 37 -3.28 -9.27 -5.67
CA VAL A 37 -4.10 -8.56 -4.68
C VAL A 37 -5.20 -7.72 -5.34
N ASP A 38 -4.95 -7.16 -6.52
CA ASP A 38 -5.95 -6.40 -7.27
C ASP A 38 -7.15 -7.27 -7.63
N HIS A 39 -6.90 -8.49 -8.11
CA HIS A 39 -7.97 -9.46 -8.38
C HIS A 39 -8.78 -9.78 -7.12
N ALA A 40 -8.11 -10.08 -6.02
CA ALA A 40 -8.77 -10.40 -4.75
C ALA A 40 -9.66 -9.25 -4.25
N ILE A 41 -9.18 -8.01 -4.34
CA ILE A 41 -9.92 -6.83 -3.93
C ILE A 41 -11.14 -6.61 -4.82
N HIS A 42 -11.00 -6.70 -6.16
CA HIS A 42 -12.12 -6.57 -7.08
C HIS A 42 -13.19 -7.66 -6.87
N GLN A 43 -12.76 -8.90 -6.63
CA GLN A 43 -13.68 -10.02 -6.32
C GLN A 43 -14.47 -9.76 -5.03
N ALA A 44 -13.80 -9.32 -3.96
CA ALA A 44 -14.43 -9.08 -2.68
C ALA A 44 -15.33 -7.82 -2.66
N ALA A 45 -14.93 -6.78 -3.39
CA ALA A 45 -15.68 -5.52 -3.47
C ALA A 45 -16.94 -5.59 -4.33
N GLY A 46 -16.98 -6.50 -5.29
CA GLY A 46 -18.05 -6.58 -6.29
C GLY A 46 -17.82 -5.70 -7.52
N PRO A 47 -18.72 -5.78 -8.53
CA PRO A 47 -18.52 -5.17 -9.85
C PRO A 47 -18.49 -3.62 -9.82
N GLU A 48 -19.10 -3.01 -8.83
CA GLU A 48 -19.17 -1.56 -8.70
C GLU A 48 -17.79 -0.92 -8.53
N LEU A 49 -16.82 -1.63 -7.94
CA LEU A 49 -15.46 -1.11 -7.77
C LEU A 49 -14.80 -0.82 -9.13
N ALA A 50 -14.91 -1.76 -10.07
CA ALA A 50 -14.37 -1.57 -11.42
C ALA A 50 -15.00 -0.38 -12.15
N ILE A 51 -16.31 -0.20 -11.97
CA ILE A 51 -17.05 0.94 -12.55
C ILE A 51 -16.57 2.26 -11.93
N ALA A 52 -16.40 2.30 -10.61
CA ALA A 52 -16.00 3.50 -9.90
C ALA A 52 -14.57 3.92 -10.25
N VAL A 53 -13.62 2.99 -10.26
CA VAL A 53 -12.20 3.30 -10.54
C VAL A 53 -11.98 3.67 -12.01
N LYS A 54 -12.76 3.13 -12.94
CA LYS A 54 -12.68 3.45 -14.38
C LYS A 54 -12.93 4.92 -14.68
N LYS A 55 -13.63 5.65 -13.81
CA LYS A 55 -13.88 7.09 -13.97
C LYS A 55 -12.59 7.93 -13.97
N PHE A 56 -11.54 7.44 -13.35
CA PHE A 56 -10.23 8.09 -13.33
C PHE A 56 -9.45 7.89 -14.63
N ARG A 57 -9.82 6.91 -15.47
CA ARG A 57 -9.23 6.56 -16.78
C ARG A 57 -7.80 6.05 -16.70
N HIS A 58 -6.92 6.77 -16.03
CA HIS A 58 -5.49 6.47 -15.90
C HIS A 58 -4.94 7.00 -14.57
N CYS A 59 -3.91 6.35 -14.06
CA CYS A 59 -3.14 6.79 -12.90
C CYS A 59 -1.66 6.46 -13.14
N ASP A 60 -0.80 7.46 -13.17
CA ASP A 60 0.63 7.26 -13.39
C ASP A 60 1.30 6.55 -12.20
N PRO A 61 2.37 5.76 -12.44
CA PRO A 61 3.19 5.23 -11.35
C PRO A 61 3.64 6.33 -10.39
N GLY A 62 3.58 6.04 -9.10
CA GLY A 62 3.84 7.02 -8.03
C GLY A 62 2.60 7.76 -7.54
N ASN A 63 1.47 7.64 -8.22
CA ASN A 63 0.21 8.29 -7.86
C ASN A 63 -0.82 7.29 -7.34
N ALA A 64 -1.90 7.80 -6.78
CA ALA A 64 -3.01 7.01 -6.27
C ALA A 64 -4.34 7.76 -6.43
N VAL A 65 -5.44 6.99 -6.47
CA VAL A 65 -6.81 7.50 -6.47
C VAL A 65 -7.63 6.76 -5.41
N ILE A 66 -8.75 7.33 -4.97
CA ILE A 66 -9.59 6.74 -3.94
C ILE A 66 -11.02 6.52 -4.44
N THR A 67 -11.61 5.38 -4.06
CA THR A 67 -13.00 5.00 -4.32
C THR A 67 -13.68 4.51 -3.05
N PRO A 68 -15.03 4.40 -3.03
CA PRO A 68 -15.71 3.60 -2.01
C PRO A 68 -15.28 2.13 -2.03
N GLY A 69 -15.47 1.44 -0.91
CA GLY A 69 -15.11 0.02 -0.74
C GLY A 69 -16.20 -0.98 -1.15
N PHE A 70 -17.42 -0.52 -1.39
CA PHE A 70 -18.60 -1.32 -1.76
C PHE A 70 -18.81 -2.51 -0.81
N ASN A 71 -18.69 -3.76 -1.26
CA ASN A 71 -18.94 -4.95 -0.43
C ASN A 71 -17.78 -5.31 0.51
N LEU A 72 -16.65 -4.58 0.45
CA LEU A 72 -15.55 -4.76 1.40
C LEU A 72 -15.96 -4.34 2.82
N LYS A 73 -15.24 -4.86 3.82
CA LYS A 73 -15.39 -4.37 5.21
C LYS A 73 -14.82 -2.95 5.37
N ALA A 74 -13.81 -2.61 4.59
CA ALA A 74 -13.26 -1.25 4.52
C ALA A 74 -14.24 -0.32 3.79
N THR A 75 -14.39 0.91 4.27
CA THR A 75 -15.30 1.90 3.68
C THR A 75 -14.76 2.50 2.38
N SER A 76 -13.45 2.46 2.18
CA SER A 76 -12.78 3.00 0.99
C SER A 76 -11.61 2.14 0.52
N VAL A 77 -11.22 2.33 -0.74
CA VAL A 77 -10.05 1.73 -1.37
C VAL A 77 -9.18 2.83 -1.97
N ILE A 78 -7.91 2.87 -1.61
CA ILE A 78 -6.90 3.67 -2.30
C ILE A 78 -6.23 2.77 -3.34
N HIS A 79 -6.39 3.11 -4.61
CA HIS A 79 -5.74 2.42 -5.74
C HIS A 79 -4.41 3.11 -6.02
N ALA A 80 -3.32 2.48 -5.62
CA ALA A 80 -1.97 3.02 -5.75
C ALA A 80 -1.19 2.28 -6.83
N VAL A 81 -0.52 3.02 -7.70
CA VAL A 81 0.25 2.46 -8.81
C VAL A 81 1.73 2.53 -8.48
N GLY A 82 2.32 1.37 -8.22
CA GLY A 82 3.76 1.22 -8.02
C GLY A 82 4.52 1.05 -9.33
N PRO A 83 5.86 1.14 -9.29
CA PRO A 83 6.71 0.94 -10.46
C PRO A 83 6.79 -0.54 -10.85
N ILE A 84 6.99 -0.80 -12.14
CA ILE A 84 7.43 -2.09 -12.67
C ILE A 84 8.95 -2.09 -12.62
N TRP A 85 9.54 -3.08 -11.93
CA TRP A 85 10.99 -3.17 -11.83
C TRP A 85 11.63 -3.63 -13.13
N ASN A 86 12.66 -2.92 -13.57
CA ASN A 86 13.49 -3.30 -14.70
C ASN A 86 14.96 -3.03 -14.40
N LYS A 87 15.77 -4.08 -14.29
CA LYS A 87 17.22 -3.99 -14.01
C LYS A 87 17.99 -3.25 -15.09
N SER A 88 17.48 -3.20 -16.32
CA SER A 88 18.13 -2.56 -17.48
C SER A 88 17.89 -1.05 -17.53
N GLU A 89 17.03 -0.54 -16.67
CA GLU A 89 16.67 0.87 -16.59
C GLU A 89 17.32 1.55 -15.38
N ASN A 90 17.02 2.83 -15.19
CA ASN A 90 17.47 3.58 -14.03
C ASN A 90 16.75 3.09 -12.76
N THR A 91 17.40 2.22 -12.00
CA THR A 91 16.82 1.63 -10.78
C THR A 91 16.55 2.67 -9.70
N GLU A 92 17.32 3.75 -9.63
CA GLU A 92 17.07 4.85 -8.70
C GLU A 92 15.73 5.56 -8.97
N GLU A 93 15.36 5.69 -10.23
CA GLU A 93 14.03 6.22 -10.61
C GLU A 93 12.90 5.32 -10.11
N HIS A 94 13.03 4.00 -10.24
CA HIS A 94 12.05 3.05 -9.71
C HIS A 94 11.94 3.13 -8.18
N GLU A 95 13.03 3.32 -7.47
CA GLU A 95 13.05 3.51 -6.02
C GLU A 95 12.31 4.79 -5.62
N GLN A 96 12.58 5.89 -6.31
CA GLN A 96 11.89 7.17 -6.09
C GLN A 96 10.39 7.06 -6.37
N VAL A 97 9.99 6.37 -7.44
CA VAL A 97 8.58 6.13 -7.77
C VAL A 97 7.89 5.28 -6.70
N LEU A 98 8.55 4.25 -6.17
CA LEU A 98 7.98 3.45 -5.08
C LEU A 98 7.77 4.30 -3.82
N SER A 99 8.76 5.09 -3.43
CA SER A 99 8.63 6.04 -2.31
C SER A 99 7.46 7.01 -2.52
N LYS A 100 7.36 7.60 -3.71
CA LYS A 100 6.26 8.49 -4.09
C LYS A 100 4.90 7.80 -4.02
N THR A 101 4.81 6.54 -4.42
CA THR A 101 3.57 5.76 -4.32
C THR A 101 3.05 5.72 -2.89
N TYR A 102 3.91 5.42 -1.91
CA TYR A 102 3.53 5.40 -0.50
C TYR A 102 3.24 6.80 0.06
N GLN A 103 3.97 7.84 -0.37
CA GLN A 103 3.64 9.22 -0.04
C GLN A 103 2.23 9.58 -0.52
N SER A 104 1.89 9.24 -1.76
CA SER A 104 0.55 9.47 -2.32
C SER A 104 -0.56 8.75 -1.54
N ILE A 105 -0.30 7.53 -1.06
CA ILE A 105 -1.22 6.79 -0.19
C ILE A 105 -1.47 7.58 1.10
N TYR A 106 -0.42 8.01 1.78
CA TYR A 106 -0.56 8.72 3.06
C TYR A 106 -1.18 10.11 2.91
N GLU A 107 -0.89 10.81 1.81
CA GLU A 107 -1.52 12.09 1.49
C GLU A 107 -3.04 11.94 1.30
N LEU A 108 -3.47 10.95 0.49
CA LEU A 108 -4.89 10.66 0.30
C LEU A 108 -5.57 10.21 1.60
N ALA A 109 -4.92 9.33 2.36
CA ALA A 109 -5.46 8.88 3.64
C ALA A 109 -5.65 10.04 4.62
N THR A 110 -4.70 10.96 4.68
CA THR A 110 -4.79 12.16 5.52
C THR A 110 -5.89 13.10 5.04
N LYS A 111 -5.95 13.36 3.75
CA LYS A 111 -6.98 14.21 3.12
C LYS A 111 -8.40 13.70 3.38
N HIS A 112 -8.58 12.39 3.43
CA HIS A 112 -9.87 11.74 3.67
C HIS A 112 -10.11 11.34 5.15
N ALA A 113 -9.27 11.84 6.06
CA ALA A 113 -9.39 11.61 7.51
C ALA A 113 -9.41 10.10 7.89
N ILE A 114 -8.70 9.26 7.15
CA ILE A 114 -8.55 7.82 7.42
C ILE A 114 -7.79 7.63 8.72
N GLN A 115 -8.35 6.86 9.65
CA GLN A 115 -7.75 6.58 10.96
C GLN A 115 -7.08 5.21 11.01
N SER A 116 -7.49 4.29 10.13
CA SER A 116 -6.91 2.95 10.01
C SER A 116 -6.79 2.54 8.55
N ILE A 117 -5.62 2.04 8.17
CA ILE A 117 -5.30 1.69 6.79
C ILE A 117 -4.57 0.35 6.72
N ALA A 118 -4.96 -0.51 5.78
CA ALA A 118 -4.25 -1.74 5.46
C ALA A 118 -3.55 -1.60 4.11
N ILE A 119 -2.25 -1.93 4.05
CA ILE A 119 -1.39 -1.69 2.89
C ILE A 119 -0.70 -3.00 2.48
N PRO A 120 -0.80 -3.44 1.22
CA PRO A 120 -0.10 -4.63 0.71
C PRO A 120 1.36 -4.31 0.36
N ASN A 121 2.13 -5.34 0.01
CA ASN A 121 3.50 -5.17 -0.48
C ASN A 121 3.49 -4.78 -1.97
N ILE A 122 3.37 -3.49 -2.26
CA ILE A 122 3.26 -2.95 -3.61
C ILE A 122 4.52 -3.23 -4.43
N SER A 123 4.34 -3.57 -5.71
CA SER A 123 5.38 -3.84 -6.73
C SER A 123 6.23 -5.10 -6.51
N THR A 124 6.09 -5.85 -5.42
CA THR A 124 6.93 -7.02 -5.13
C THR A 124 6.39 -8.35 -5.62
N GLY A 125 5.22 -8.35 -6.30
CA GLY A 125 4.66 -9.50 -7.00
C GLY A 125 5.09 -9.54 -8.47
N VAL A 126 4.13 -9.48 -9.38
CA VAL A 126 4.38 -9.53 -10.84
C VAL A 126 5.21 -8.36 -11.37
N TYR A 127 5.32 -7.26 -10.63
CA TYR A 127 6.19 -6.13 -10.97
C TYR A 127 7.66 -6.33 -10.58
N ASP A 128 7.98 -7.45 -9.92
CA ASP A 128 9.32 -7.97 -9.65
C ASP A 128 10.30 -7.02 -8.94
N PHE A 129 9.80 -6.04 -8.22
CA PHE A 129 10.63 -5.16 -7.39
C PHE A 129 11.31 -5.98 -6.28
N PRO A 130 12.64 -5.88 -6.07
CA PRO A 130 13.32 -6.63 -5.02
C PRO A 130 12.70 -6.38 -3.65
N LYS A 131 12.31 -7.45 -2.95
CA LYS A 131 11.53 -7.37 -1.72
C LYS A 131 12.26 -6.67 -0.57
N ASP A 132 13.54 -6.93 -0.41
CA ASP A 132 14.39 -6.31 0.62
C ASP A 132 14.53 -4.80 0.41
N LEU A 133 14.81 -4.39 -0.82
CA LEU A 133 14.91 -2.98 -1.22
C LEU A 133 13.55 -2.27 -1.09
N ALA A 134 12.47 -2.92 -1.54
CA ALA A 134 11.13 -2.38 -1.38
C ALA A 134 10.77 -2.18 0.10
N ALA A 135 11.04 -3.17 0.96
CA ALA A 135 10.78 -3.07 2.39
C ALA A 135 11.53 -1.89 3.02
N GLU A 136 12.80 -1.69 2.67
CA GLU A 136 13.59 -0.56 3.17
C GLU A 136 12.97 0.79 2.77
N ILE A 137 12.63 0.96 1.50
CA ILE A 137 12.00 2.19 0.97
C ILE A 137 10.67 2.47 1.67
N VAL A 138 9.83 1.44 1.80
CA VAL A 138 8.52 1.54 2.44
C VAL A 138 8.65 1.96 3.91
N TRP A 139 9.57 1.34 4.64
CA TRP A 139 9.80 1.71 6.04
C TRP A 139 10.32 3.12 6.18
N GLN A 140 11.31 3.54 5.39
CA GLN A 140 11.82 4.92 5.41
C GLN A 140 10.71 5.93 5.13
N THR A 141 9.90 5.69 4.10
CA THR A 141 8.79 6.57 3.71
C THR A 141 7.71 6.63 4.80
N THR A 142 7.34 5.48 5.39
CA THR A 142 6.34 5.41 6.46
C THR A 142 6.81 6.15 7.71
N LEU A 143 8.06 5.96 8.11
CA LEU A 143 8.63 6.63 9.27
C LEU A 143 8.74 8.14 9.06
N ALA A 144 9.12 8.58 7.85
CA ALA A 144 9.13 10.00 7.50
C ALA A 144 7.74 10.61 7.63
N PHE A 145 6.70 9.95 7.11
CA PHE A 145 5.31 10.38 7.25
C PHE A 145 4.89 10.50 8.71
N LEU A 146 5.07 9.45 9.52
CA LEU A 146 4.66 9.45 10.93
C LEU A 146 5.40 10.51 11.75
N ASN A 147 6.67 10.75 11.46
CA ASN A 147 7.48 11.73 12.18
C ASN A 147 7.11 13.18 11.83
N THR A 148 6.80 13.44 10.56
CA THR A 148 6.50 14.79 10.07
C THR A 148 5.06 15.19 10.40
N SER A 149 4.10 14.28 10.16
CA SER A 149 2.67 14.54 10.35
C SER A 149 2.20 14.41 11.79
N GLN A 150 3.01 13.78 12.66
CA GLN A 150 2.60 13.37 14.02
C GLN A 150 1.30 12.53 13.99
N SER A 151 1.07 11.80 12.91
CA SER A 151 -0.14 11.04 12.69
C SER A 151 -0.29 9.89 13.69
N LYS A 152 -1.50 9.70 14.17
CA LYS A 152 -1.89 8.55 15.01
C LYS A 152 -2.58 7.45 14.18
N MET A 153 -2.55 7.56 12.86
CA MET A 153 -3.13 6.57 11.96
C MET A 153 -2.61 5.17 12.29
N LYS A 154 -3.50 4.21 12.40
CA LYS A 154 -3.15 2.79 12.55
C LYS A 154 -2.82 2.23 11.18
N ILE A 155 -1.61 1.70 11.02
CA ILE A 155 -1.10 1.16 9.76
C ILE A 155 -0.92 -0.35 9.91
N PHE A 156 -1.59 -1.11 9.04
CA PHE A 156 -1.51 -2.56 8.99
C PHE A 156 -0.86 -2.97 7.67
N PHE A 157 0.38 -3.45 7.72
CA PHE A 157 1.01 -4.04 6.54
C PHE A 157 0.56 -5.49 6.39
N TYR A 158 -0.19 -5.77 5.33
CA TYR A 158 -0.65 -7.11 4.98
C TYR A 158 0.34 -7.76 4.02
N CYS A 159 1.01 -8.80 4.49
CA CYS A 159 1.97 -9.56 3.73
C CYS A 159 1.35 -10.89 3.30
N PHE A 160 1.29 -11.13 1.99
CA PHE A 160 0.76 -12.38 1.46
C PHE A 160 1.75 -13.54 1.63
N ASP A 161 3.03 -13.30 1.38
CA ASP A 161 4.08 -14.32 1.47
C ASP A 161 4.93 -14.19 2.75
N ALA A 162 5.61 -15.30 3.10
CA ALA A 162 6.44 -15.38 4.29
C ALA A 162 7.68 -14.47 4.24
N GLU A 163 8.25 -14.26 3.05
CA GLU A 163 9.46 -13.45 2.88
C GLU A 163 9.19 -11.98 3.21
N ASN A 164 8.14 -11.39 2.62
CA ASN A 164 7.70 -10.04 2.96
C ASN A 164 7.34 -9.92 4.44
N TYR A 165 6.58 -10.88 4.98
CA TYR A 165 6.21 -10.88 6.40
C TYR A 165 7.44 -10.84 7.31
N ASN A 166 8.44 -11.68 7.04
CA ASN A 166 9.66 -11.75 7.83
C ASN A 166 10.51 -10.46 7.71
N LEU A 167 10.59 -9.88 6.51
CA LEU A 167 11.28 -8.61 6.27
C LEU A 167 10.64 -7.48 7.09
N TYR A 168 9.34 -7.29 6.98
CA TYR A 168 8.60 -6.22 7.67
C TYR A 168 8.64 -6.41 9.19
N THR A 169 8.50 -7.64 9.68
CA THR A 169 8.59 -7.95 11.11
C THR A 169 9.96 -7.60 11.69
N ARG A 170 11.05 -7.93 10.97
CA ARG A 170 12.41 -7.57 11.40
C ARG A 170 12.62 -6.05 11.49
N PHE A 171 12.10 -5.28 10.53
CA PHE A 171 12.17 -3.82 10.59
C PHE A 171 11.43 -3.28 11.82
N LEU A 172 10.21 -3.75 12.09
CA LEU A 172 9.43 -3.31 13.25
C LEU A 172 10.13 -3.66 14.57
N GLN A 173 10.72 -4.84 14.68
CA GLN A 173 11.47 -5.27 15.87
C GLN A 173 12.67 -4.35 16.13
N LYS A 174 13.44 -4.00 15.09
CA LYS A 174 14.57 -3.06 15.21
C LYS A 174 14.17 -1.67 15.67
N LEU A 175 12.96 -1.22 15.35
CA LEU A 175 12.46 0.08 15.80
C LEU A 175 12.01 0.09 17.26
N LYS A 176 11.61 -1.08 17.78
CA LYS A 176 11.11 -1.23 19.15
C LYS A 176 12.23 -1.62 20.16
N SER A 177 13.37 -2.07 19.66
CA SER A 177 14.58 -2.36 20.49
C SER A 177 15.35 -1.08 20.82
#